data_a9c82b5b28865ac00a118f0b69ae1331
#
_entry.id   a9c82b5b28865ac00a118f0b69ae1331
#
_cell.length_a   1.000
_cell.length_b   1.000
_cell.length_c   1.000
_cell.angle_alpha   90.00
_cell.angle_beta   90.00
_cell.angle_gamma   90.00
#
_symmetry.space_group_name_H-M   'P 1'
#
loop_
_entity.id
_entity.type
_entity.pdbx_description
1 polymer ?
#
loop_
_entity_poly.entity_id
_entity_poly.type
_entity_poly.pdbx_seq_one_letter_code
_entity_poly.pdbx_strand_id
1 'polypeptide(L)'
;MNTIDAPASASAGALLLGAPIFLKSDDPAELAREHRRLGFSAAYCPAARIGDKDRIRAIEAAFSQQRVVIAEVGAWKNLLDPDPVRRKENLDYVTERMALADEVGARCCVDISGSYHDKVWYGPHPKNLSREGFDATVENCRRILDAVKPKRSFFTLEVMGWTYPDTPDSYLRLIKAIDRKGFAVHLDVCNAVNSPEKFYNNAALIGECFRKLGPFIKSCHAKDLEWIVELNVHFVEVIPGKGQIDYRAYLMGLRALPSPVPLMLEHLKTAAEYQQGFDYIKGVAAELNYPLA
;
A
#
# COMPACT_ATOMS: atom_id res chain seq x y z
N MET A 1 -27.01 -31.46 21.23
CA MET A 1 -25.77 -31.33 20.43
C MET A 1 -26.11 -30.57 19.16
N ASN A 2 -25.98 -29.26 19.19
CA ASN A 2 -26.18 -28.41 18.01
C ASN A 2 -24.83 -28.19 17.37
N THR A 3 -24.61 -28.80 16.23
CA THR A 3 -23.47 -28.52 15.35
C THR A 3 -23.69 -27.12 14.77
N ILE A 4 -22.83 -26.18 15.15
CA ILE A 4 -22.74 -24.87 14.51
C ILE A 4 -22.06 -25.11 13.16
N ASP A 5 -22.82 -25.04 12.08
CA ASP A 5 -22.30 -25.06 10.72
C ASP A 5 -21.34 -23.87 10.56
N ALA A 6 -20.08 -24.18 10.24
CA ALA A 6 -19.10 -23.18 9.85
C ALA A 6 -19.60 -22.49 8.57
N PRO A 7 -19.49 -21.13 8.45
CA PRO A 7 -19.92 -20.46 7.24
C PRO A 7 -19.11 -20.98 6.05
N ALA A 8 -19.82 -21.30 4.96
CA ALA A 8 -19.27 -21.76 3.70
C ALA A 8 -18.09 -20.86 3.28
N SER A 9 -16.96 -21.48 2.97
CA SER A 9 -15.75 -20.80 2.50
C SER A 9 -16.09 -19.95 1.28
N ALA A 10 -16.04 -18.63 1.43
CA ALA A 10 -15.92 -17.73 0.29
C ALA A 10 -14.76 -18.27 -0.58
N SER A 11 -14.98 -18.45 -1.87
CA SER A 11 -13.93 -18.90 -2.80
C SER A 11 -12.73 -17.96 -2.63
N ALA A 12 -11.64 -18.46 -2.06
CA ALA A 12 -10.44 -17.67 -1.86
C ALA A 12 -9.98 -17.17 -3.23
N GLY A 13 -10.02 -15.86 -3.44
CA GLY A 13 -9.51 -15.23 -4.65
C GLY A 13 -8.02 -15.56 -4.84
N ALA A 14 -7.50 -15.35 -6.04
CA ALA A 14 -6.08 -15.53 -6.30
C ALA A 14 -5.26 -14.36 -5.74
N LEU A 15 -3.99 -14.60 -5.40
CA LEU A 15 -3.04 -13.58 -4.94
C LEU A 15 -2.69 -12.64 -6.11
N LEU A 16 -2.97 -11.36 -5.93
CA LEU A 16 -2.53 -10.31 -6.84
C LEU A 16 -1.13 -9.85 -6.41
N LEU A 17 -0.09 -10.31 -7.08
CA LEU A 17 1.29 -9.96 -6.75
C LEU A 17 1.88 -9.06 -7.84
N GLY A 18 2.54 -7.98 -7.43
CA GLY A 18 3.11 -7.01 -8.35
C GLY A 18 4.43 -6.43 -7.87
N ALA A 19 5.13 -5.76 -8.79
CA ALA A 19 6.38 -5.07 -8.56
C ALA A 19 6.62 -4.00 -9.62
N PRO A 20 7.59 -3.08 -9.44
CA PRO A 20 8.12 -2.28 -10.53
C PRO A 20 8.74 -3.16 -11.61
N ILE A 21 8.66 -2.72 -12.86
CA ILE A 21 9.38 -3.34 -13.98
C ILE A 21 10.47 -2.41 -14.49
N PHE A 22 11.52 -2.99 -15.09
CA PHE A 22 12.69 -2.26 -15.54
C PHE A 22 12.73 -2.08 -17.08
N LEU A 23 11.62 -2.40 -17.75
CA LEU A 23 11.46 -2.13 -19.19
C LEU A 23 11.43 -0.62 -19.44
N LYS A 24 12.30 -0.16 -20.35
CA LYS A 24 12.30 1.24 -20.81
C LYS A 24 11.32 1.35 -21.99
N SER A 25 10.08 1.62 -21.70
CA SER A 25 9.02 1.84 -22.68
C SER A 25 7.98 2.80 -22.10
N ASP A 26 7.35 3.58 -22.97
CA ASP A 26 6.17 4.38 -22.65
C ASP A 26 4.88 3.78 -23.23
N ASP A 27 4.99 2.69 -24.02
CA ASP A 27 3.80 2.02 -24.58
C ASP A 27 3.08 1.20 -23.49
N PRO A 28 1.82 1.53 -23.17
CA PRO A 28 1.04 0.79 -22.18
C PRO A 28 0.90 -0.71 -22.48
N ALA A 29 0.82 -1.07 -23.78
CA ALA A 29 0.67 -2.46 -24.16
C ALA A 29 1.98 -3.27 -23.91
N GLU A 30 3.13 -2.66 -24.17
CA GLU A 30 4.42 -3.28 -23.85
C GLU A 30 4.61 -3.43 -22.32
N LEU A 31 4.29 -2.36 -21.57
CA LEU A 31 4.37 -2.39 -20.12
C LEU A 31 3.47 -3.48 -19.51
N ALA A 32 2.22 -3.58 -19.96
CA ALA A 32 1.28 -4.57 -19.46
C ALA A 32 1.73 -6.02 -19.81
N ARG A 33 2.23 -6.25 -21.03
CA ARG A 33 2.79 -7.56 -21.44
C ARG A 33 4.00 -7.93 -20.58
N GLU A 34 4.88 -6.98 -20.29
CA GLU A 34 6.06 -7.22 -19.47
C GLU A 34 5.70 -7.64 -18.05
N HIS A 35 4.71 -6.99 -17.41
CA HIS A 35 4.22 -7.43 -16.10
C HIS A 35 3.76 -8.90 -16.15
N ARG A 36 2.96 -9.29 -17.14
CA ARG A 36 2.51 -10.70 -17.29
C ARG A 36 3.66 -11.66 -17.59
N ARG A 37 4.62 -11.25 -18.41
CA ARG A 37 5.81 -12.07 -18.72
C ARG A 37 6.62 -12.40 -17.46
N LEU A 38 6.70 -11.43 -16.52
CA LEU A 38 7.34 -11.60 -15.22
C LEU A 38 6.49 -12.33 -14.19
N GLY A 39 5.24 -12.66 -14.52
CA GLY A 39 4.30 -13.33 -13.63
C GLY A 39 3.50 -12.39 -12.73
N PHE A 40 3.61 -11.09 -12.92
CA PHE A 40 2.87 -10.12 -12.12
C PHE A 40 1.42 -9.98 -12.60
N SER A 41 0.51 -9.89 -11.64
CA SER A 41 -0.92 -9.65 -11.85
C SER A 41 -1.38 -8.30 -11.27
N ALA A 42 -0.46 -7.54 -10.69
CA ALA A 42 -0.67 -6.17 -10.23
C ALA A 42 0.51 -5.28 -10.63
N ALA A 43 0.27 -3.97 -10.73
CA ALA A 43 1.25 -3.00 -11.20
C ALA A 43 1.05 -1.64 -10.52
N TYR A 44 2.14 -0.91 -10.36
CA TYR A 44 2.09 0.54 -10.16
C TYR A 44 1.59 1.21 -11.44
N CYS A 45 0.84 2.29 -11.29
CA CYS A 45 0.32 3.02 -12.44
C CYS A 45 1.47 3.58 -13.30
N PRO A 46 1.49 3.30 -14.62
CA PRO A 46 2.41 3.96 -15.53
C PRO A 46 2.26 5.49 -15.52
N ALA A 47 3.30 6.19 -15.97
CA ALA A 47 3.28 7.65 -16.03
C ALA A 47 2.09 8.15 -16.89
N ALA A 48 1.25 8.96 -16.25
CA ALA A 48 0.12 9.64 -16.87
C ALA A 48 -0.18 10.93 -16.11
N ARG A 49 -0.91 11.85 -16.77
CA ARG A 49 -1.37 13.10 -16.18
C ARG A 49 -2.89 13.15 -16.27
N ILE A 50 -3.51 13.79 -15.28
CA ILE A 50 -4.94 14.10 -15.34
C ILE A 50 -5.23 14.93 -16.60
N GLY A 51 -6.32 14.63 -17.31
CA GLY A 51 -6.69 15.31 -18.57
C GLY A 51 -6.13 14.66 -19.84
N ASP A 52 -5.08 13.83 -19.76
CA ASP A 52 -4.60 13.02 -20.90
C ASP A 52 -5.48 11.77 -21.07
N LYS A 53 -6.68 11.98 -21.55
CA LYS A 53 -7.71 10.94 -21.65
C LYS A 53 -7.32 9.78 -22.57
N ASP A 54 -6.56 10.06 -23.62
CA ASP A 54 -6.12 9.01 -24.56
C ASP A 54 -5.09 8.11 -23.91
N ARG A 55 -4.13 8.70 -23.20
CA ARG A 55 -3.13 7.96 -22.43
C ARG A 55 -3.76 7.12 -21.31
N ILE A 56 -4.70 7.70 -20.56
CA ILE A 56 -5.40 7.02 -19.47
C ILE A 56 -6.19 5.82 -20.00
N ARG A 57 -6.95 6.01 -21.09
CA ARG A 57 -7.70 4.91 -21.74
C ARG A 57 -6.78 3.82 -22.27
N ALA A 58 -5.65 4.20 -22.88
CA ALA A 58 -4.68 3.24 -23.38
C ALA A 58 -4.09 2.38 -22.26
N ILE A 59 -3.74 2.99 -21.11
CA ILE A 59 -3.27 2.27 -19.91
C ILE A 59 -4.35 1.32 -19.41
N GLU A 60 -5.57 1.81 -19.17
CA GLU A 60 -6.66 0.98 -18.66
C GLU A 60 -6.96 -0.21 -19.58
N ALA A 61 -7.05 0.01 -20.88
CA ALA A 61 -7.30 -1.05 -21.86
C ALA A 61 -6.18 -2.08 -21.91
N ALA A 62 -4.93 -1.65 -21.98
CA ALA A 62 -3.77 -2.55 -22.07
C ALA A 62 -3.61 -3.43 -20.82
N PHE A 63 -3.72 -2.84 -19.63
CA PHE A 63 -3.58 -3.57 -18.39
C PHE A 63 -4.77 -4.52 -18.14
N SER A 64 -5.99 -4.09 -18.45
CA SER A 64 -7.18 -4.94 -18.40
C SER A 64 -7.08 -6.13 -19.36
N GLN A 65 -6.62 -5.92 -20.60
CA GLN A 65 -6.42 -6.98 -21.58
C GLN A 65 -5.44 -8.06 -21.08
N GLN A 66 -4.40 -7.63 -20.39
CA GLN A 66 -3.41 -8.55 -19.80
C GLN A 66 -3.84 -9.08 -18.41
N ARG A 67 -5.02 -8.72 -17.89
CA ARG A 67 -5.47 -9.05 -16.54
C ARG A 67 -4.47 -8.63 -15.45
N VAL A 68 -3.85 -7.46 -15.63
CA VAL A 68 -2.99 -6.83 -14.64
C VAL A 68 -3.76 -5.70 -13.98
N VAL A 69 -3.91 -5.77 -12.67
CA VAL A 69 -4.61 -4.72 -11.90
C VAL A 69 -3.67 -3.54 -11.69
N ILE A 70 -4.13 -2.32 -11.96
CA ILE A 70 -3.42 -1.13 -11.52
C ILE A 70 -3.70 -0.99 -10.01
N ALA A 71 -2.68 -1.33 -9.21
CA ALA A 71 -2.78 -1.34 -7.76
C ALA A 71 -2.80 0.09 -7.20
N GLU A 72 -1.86 0.92 -7.64
CA GLU A 72 -1.57 2.18 -6.97
C GLU A 72 -1.20 3.30 -7.94
N VAL A 73 -1.68 4.48 -7.60
CA VAL A 73 -1.14 5.75 -8.08
C VAL A 73 -0.43 6.40 -6.90
N GLY A 74 0.90 6.32 -6.85
CA GLY A 74 1.69 6.94 -5.79
C GLY A 74 1.65 8.47 -5.88
N ALA A 75 1.48 9.14 -4.74
CA ALA A 75 1.47 10.60 -4.64
C ALA A 75 2.73 11.16 -3.97
N TRP A 76 3.21 10.55 -2.94
CA TRP A 76 4.48 10.75 -2.23
C TRP A 76 4.87 12.22 -2.02
N LYS A 77 4.07 12.95 -1.24
CA LYS A 77 4.25 14.36 -0.88
C LYS A 77 4.05 14.61 0.61
N ASN A 78 4.73 15.63 1.11
CA ASN A 78 4.59 16.06 2.50
C ASN A 78 3.33 16.92 2.69
N LEU A 79 2.24 16.33 3.18
CA LEU A 79 1.01 17.06 3.51
C LEU A 79 1.09 17.83 4.84
N LEU A 80 2.15 17.61 5.62
CA LEU A 80 2.43 18.30 6.89
C LEU A 80 3.61 19.26 6.79
N ASP A 81 4.07 19.59 5.57
CA ASP A 81 5.22 20.47 5.36
C ASP A 81 5.08 21.75 6.20
N PRO A 82 6.13 22.11 6.97
CA PRO A 82 6.09 23.32 7.79
C PRO A 82 5.97 24.61 6.96
N ASP A 83 6.46 24.59 5.72
CA ASP A 83 6.27 25.71 4.78
C ASP A 83 4.85 25.69 4.20
N PRO A 84 4.03 26.71 4.44
CA PRO A 84 2.63 26.72 3.99
C PRO A 84 2.48 26.76 2.46
N VAL A 85 3.45 27.29 1.72
CA VAL A 85 3.42 27.35 0.25
C VAL A 85 3.64 25.94 -0.30
N ARG A 86 4.73 25.28 0.12
CA ARG A 86 4.99 23.91 -0.29
C ARG A 86 3.89 22.93 0.16
N ARG A 87 3.36 23.12 1.37
CA ARG A 87 2.23 22.32 1.85
C ARG A 87 1.01 22.44 0.95
N LYS A 88 0.69 23.65 0.47
CA LYS A 88 -0.40 23.88 -0.47
C LYS A 88 -0.12 23.20 -1.81
N GLU A 89 1.06 23.39 -2.39
CA GLU A 89 1.48 22.76 -3.65
C GLU A 89 1.43 21.24 -3.56
N ASN A 90 1.89 20.67 -2.45
CA ASN A 90 1.83 19.24 -2.19
C ASN A 90 0.38 18.73 -2.13
N LEU A 91 -0.51 19.45 -1.45
CA LEU A 91 -1.93 19.11 -1.37
C LEU A 91 -2.60 19.14 -2.76
N ASP A 92 -2.31 20.16 -3.56
CA ASP A 92 -2.82 20.29 -4.92
C ASP A 92 -2.34 19.10 -5.79
N TYR A 93 -1.05 18.78 -5.72
CA TYR A 93 -0.47 17.62 -6.43
C TYR A 93 -1.11 16.29 -6.02
N VAL A 94 -1.27 16.03 -4.71
CA VAL A 94 -1.91 14.80 -4.23
C VAL A 94 -3.37 14.72 -4.66
N THR A 95 -4.06 15.86 -4.71
CA THR A 95 -5.43 15.94 -5.23
C THR A 95 -5.50 15.54 -6.71
N GLU A 96 -4.57 16.01 -7.54
CA GLU A 96 -4.46 15.60 -8.94
C GLU A 96 -4.14 14.10 -9.10
N ARG A 97 -3.25 13.57 -8.25
CA ARG A 97 -2.93 12.13 -8.24
C ARG A 97 -4.13 11.28 -7.85
N MET A 98 -4.93 11.74 -6.88
CA MET A 98 -6.18 11.06 -6.51
C MET A 98 -7.19 11.08 -7.66
N ALA A 99 -7.33 12.19 -8.36
CA ALA A 99 -8.19 12.27 -9.53
C ALA A 99 -7.72 11.33 -10.66
N LEU A 100 -6.40 11.26 -10.91
CA LEU A 100 -5.83 10.30 -11.86
C LEU A 100 -6.11 8.85 -11.47
N ALA A 101 -5.98 8.51 -10.18
CA ALA A 101 -6.27 7.17 -9.70
C ALA A 101 -7.73 6.76 -9.97
N ASP A 102 -8.66 7.70 -9.78
CA ASP A 102 -10.08 7.47 -10.06
C ASP A 102 -10.35 7.35 -11.58
N GLU A 103 -9.71 8.17 -12.42
CA GLU A 103 -9.87 8.10 -13.88
C GLU A 103 -9.29 6.80 -14.47
N VAL A 104 -8.11 6.37 -14.03
CA VAL A 104 -7.46 5.15 -14.56
C VAL A 104 -8.00 3.86 -13.92
N GLY A 105 -8.83 3.98 -12.87
CA GLY A 105 -9.40 2.85 -12.16
C GLY A 105 -8.40 2.08 -11.32
N ALA A 106 -7.38 2.74 -10.78
CA ALA A 106 -6.46 2.14 -9.81
C ALA A 106 -7.20 1.75 -8.51
N ARG A 107 -6.68 0.74 -7.80
CA ARG A 107 -7.25 0.35 -6.50
C ARG A 107 -7.20 1.49 -5.49
N CYS A 108 -6.10 2.25 -5.48
CA CYS A 108 -5.97 3.43 -4.63
C CYS A 108 -5.01 4.48 -5.20
N CYS A 109 -5.13 5.70 -4.67
CA CYS A 109 -4.05 6.67 -4.61
C CYS A 109 -3.42 6.57 -3.24
N VAL A 110 -2.12 6.39 -3.17
CA VAL A 110 -1.39 6.20 -1.90
C VAL A 110 -0.42 7.36 -1.65
N ASP A 111 -0.40 7.83 -0.42
CA ASP A 111 0.56 8.79 0.11
C ASP A 111 0.88 8.44 1.57
N ILE A 112 1.77 9.18 2.21
CA ILE A 112 1.91 9.25 3.66
C ILE A 112 1.40 10.60 4.17
N SER A 113 1.13 10.72 5.46
CA SER A 113 0.75 12.04 6.02
C SER A 113 1.84 13.09 5.87
N GLY A 114 3.10 12.65 5.76
CA GLY A 114 4.26 13.50 5.77
C GLY A 114 4.76 13.82 7.18
N SER A 115 5.50 14.90 7.34
CA SER A 115 6.14 15.28 8.59
C SER A 115 6.28 16.79 8.76
N TYR A 116 6.28 17.23 10.00
CA TYR A 116 6.69 18.60 10.40
C TYR A 116 8.21 18.80 10.42
N HIS A 117 9.01 17.77 10.03
CA HIS A 117 10.46 17.90 9.96
C HIS A 117 10.85 18.81 8.78
N ASP A 118 11.77 19.75 9.04
CA ASP A 118 12.12 20.83 8.10
C ASP A 118 12.99 20.39 6.91
N LYS A 119 13.73 19.27 7.05
CA LYS A 119 14.71 18.79 6.05
C LYS A 119 14.34 17.46 5.41
N VAL A 120 13.64 16.60 6.15
CA VAL A 120 13.28 15.25 5.69
C VAL A 120 11.76 15.14 5.69
N TRP A 121 11.17 15.10 4.53
CA TRP A 121 9.71 15.17 4.34
C TRP A 121 8.92 14.02 5.01
N TYR A 122 9.59 12.93 5.34
CA TYR A 122 9.08 11.79 6.09
C TYR A 122 9.81 11.57 7.43
N GLY A 123 10.60 12.56 7.89
CA GLY A 123 11.45 12.43 9.08
C GLY A 123 10.67 12.40 10.40
N PRO A 124 11.31 11.93 11.48
CA PRO A 124 10.69 11.95 12.80
C PRO A 124 10.56 13.39 13.30
N HIS A 125 9.40 13.70 13.90
CA HIS A 125 9.15 14.99 14.54
C HIS A 125 8.08 14.81 15.65
N PRO A 126 8.22 15.44 16.84
CA PRO A 126 7.31 15.21 17.96
C PRO A 126 5.85 15.57 17.65
N LYS A 127 5.61 16.51 16.75
CA LYS A 127 4.25 16.88 16.34
C LYS A 127 3.58 15.84 15.43
N ASN A 128 4.31 14.94 14.79
CA ASN A 128 3.73 13.98 13.84
C ASN A 128 2.65 13.10 14.51
N LEU A 129 2.89 12.68 15.76
CA LEU A 129 1.96 11.86 16.54
C LEU A 129 1.17 12.66 17.59
N SER A 130 1.20 13.99 17.51
CA SER A 130 0.40 14.87 18.38
C SER A 130 -1.06 14.97 17.92
N ARG A 131 -1.89 15.60 18.75
CA ARG A 131 -3.26 15.97 18.38
C ARG A 131 -3.30 16.88 17.15
N GLU A 132 -2.36 17.84 17.07
CA GLU A 132 -2.23 18.74 15.93
C GLU A 132 -1.94 17.96 14.63
N GLY A 133 -1.01 16.97 14.68
CA GLY A 133 -0.70 16.11 13.54
C GLY A 133 -1.88 15.25 13.10
N PHE A 134 -2.63 14.71 14.05
CA PHE A 134 -3.84 13.96 13.77
C PHE A 134 -4.91 14.82 13.07
N ASP A 135 -5.23 15.99 13.65
CA ASP A 135 -6.26 16.86 13.12
C ASP A 135 -5.89 17.41 11.73
N ALA A 136 -4.60 17.75 11.50
CA ALA A 136 -4.10 18.15 10.18
C ALA A 136 -4.19 17.02 9.16
N THR A 137 -3.87 15.78 9.53
CA THR A 137 -4.02 14.61 8.66
C THR A 137 -5.48 14.40 8.26
N VAL A 138 -6.41 14.48 9.21
CA VAL A 138 -7.85 14.37 8.95
C VAL A 138 -8.32 15.45 7.97
N GLU A 139 -7.92 16.70 8.19
CA GLU A 139 -8.31 17.83 7.34
C GLU A 139 -7.78 17.68 5.91
N ASN A 140 -6.52 17.30 5.74
CA ASN A 140 -5.92 17.09 4.41
C ASN A 140 -6.64 15.98 3.64
N CYS A 141 -6.90 14.83 4.28
CA CYS A 141 -7.66 13.74 3.67
C CYS A 141 -9.06 14.17 3.23
N ARG A 142 -9.76 14.94 4.07
CA ARG A 142 -11.08 15.47 3.73
C ARG A 142 -11.02 16.40 2.53
N ARG A 143 -10.06 17.34 2.50
CA ARG A 143 -9.89 18.27 1.37
C ARG A 143 -9.68 17.53 0.05
N ILE A 144 -8.80 16.53 0.02
CA ILE A 144 -8.53 15.72 -1.17
C ILE A 144 -9.81 15.01 -1.62
N LEU A 145 -10.48 14.33 -0.71
CA LEU A 145 -11.67 13.53 -1.01
C LEU A 145 -12.87 14.37 -1.39
N ASP A 146 -13.09 15.53 -0.76
CA ASP A 146 -14.17 16.45 -1.06
C ASP A 146 -13.97 17.17 -2.40
N ALA A 147 -12.71 17.40 -2.80
CA ALA A 147 -12.37 17.97 -4.09
C ALA A 147 -12.59 16.98 -5.24
N VAL A 148 -12.13 15.73 -5.09
CA VAL A 148 -12.18 14.71 -6.16
C VAL A 148 -13.51 13.96 -6.19
N LYS A 149 -14.06 13.60 -5.03
CA LYS A 149 -15.26 12.75 -4.89
C LYS A 149 -15.13 11.44 -5.68
N PRO A 150 -14.09 10.64 -5.40
CA PRO A 150 -13.76 9.47 -6.20
C PRO A 150 -14.91 8.46 -6.23
N LYS A 151 -15.05 7.75 -7.36
CA LYS A 151 -16.10 6.75 -7.61
C LYS A 151 -15.55 5.35 -7.82
N ARG A 152 -14.33 5.22 -8.29
CA ARG A 152 -13.68 3.96 -8.70
C ARG A 152 -12.47 3.61 -7.83
N SER A 153 -11.84 4.61 -7.23
CA SER A 153 -10.62 4.49 -6.46
C SER A 153 -10.79 5.01 -5.03
N PHE A 154 -9.77 4.81 -4.21
CA PHE A 154 -9.74 5.25 -2.81
C PHE A 154 -8.48 6.06 -2.54
N PHE A 155 -8.58 7.08 -1.69
CA PHE A 155 -7.39 7.69 -1.11
C PHE A 155 -6.96 6.90 0.11
N THR A 156 -5.67 6.59 0.20
CA THR A 156 -5.09 5.80 1.29
C THR A 156 -3.83 6.46 1.82
N LEU A 157 -3.56 6.26 3.09
CA LEU A 157 -2.28 6.58 3.70
C LEU A 157 -1.55 5.28 4.03
N GLU A 158 -0.27 5.21 3.67
CA GLU A 158 0.58 4.11 4.10
C GLU A 158 0.85 4.20 5.60
N VAL A 159 0.84 3.05 6.27
CA VAL A 159 1.24 2.96 7.68
C VAL A 159 2.72 3.34 7.83
N MET A 160 3.02 4.21 8.79
CA MET A 160 4.38 4.67 9.08
C MET A 160 4.66 4.59 10.59
N GLY A 161 5.88 4.28 10.98
CA GLY A 161 6.24 4.10 12.39
C GLY A 161 6.29 5.38 13.24
N TRP A 162 6.27 6.56 12.63
CA TRP A 162 6.49 7.85 13.31
C TRP A 162 5.59 9.00 12.83
N THR A 163 4.54 8.68 12.10
CA THR A 163 3.48 9.61 11.72
C THR A 163 2.16 8.84 11.59
N TYR A 164 1.02 9.53 11.60
CA TYR A 164 -0.27 8.86 11.43
C TYR A 164 -0.49 8.39 9.99
N PRO A 165 -1.05 7.17 9.79
CA PRO A 165 -1.35 6.14 10.78
C PRO A 165 -0.10 5.33 11.18
N ASP A 166 0.09 5.08 12.49
CA ASP A 166 1.24 4.33 13.04
C ASP A 166 0.87 2.96 13.61
N THR A 167 -0.40 2.72 13.80
CA THR A 167 -0.96 1.47 14.34
C THR A 167 -2.32 1.19 13.71
N PRO A 168 -2.83 -0.08 13.78
CA PRO A 168 -4.19 -0.40 13.35
C PRO A 168 -5.26 0.45 14.06
N ASP A 169 -5.06 0.74 15.35
CA ASP A 169 -6.02 1.55 16.11
C ASP A 169 -6.00 3.03 15.71
N SER A 170 -4.84 3.58 15.44
CA SER A 170 -4.75 4.96 14.92
C SER A 170 -5.37 5.08 13.55
N TYR A 171 -5.22 4.04 12.69
CA TYR A 171 -5.87 4.00 11.40
C TYR A 171 -7.39 3.99 11.50
N LEU A 172 -7.96 3.14 12.39
CA LEU A 172 -9.40 3.14 12.65
C LEU A 172 -9.91 4.50 13.16
N ARG A 173 -9.13 5.17 14.02
CA ARG A 173 -9.47 6.54 14.48
C ARG A 173 -9.48 7.52 13.30
N LEU A 174 -8.52 7.43 12.37
CA LEU A 174 -8.50 8.27 11.17
C LEU A 174 -9.71 7.99 10.29
N ILE A 175 -10.03 6.72 9.99
CA ILE A 175 -11.21 6.34 9.19
C ILE A 175 -12.47 6.97 9.79
N LYS A 176 -12.66 6.83 11.11
CA LYS A 176 -13.80 7.41 11.82
C LYS A 176 -13.81 8.94 11.77
N ALA A 177 -12.65 9.57 11.96
CA ALA A 177 -12.56 11.02 12.00
C ALA A 177 -12.69 11.65 10.61
N ILE A 178 -12.12 11.04 9.59
CA ILE A 178 -12.22 11.53 8.20
C ILE A 178 -13.67 11.43 7.70
N ASP A 179 -14.35 10.34 8.02
CA ASP A 179 -15.77 10.12 7.70
C ASP A 179 -16.08 10.40 6.22
N ARG A 180 -15.32 9.79 5.33
CA ARG A 180 -15.52 9.82 3.87
C ARG A 180 -15.39 8.42 3.28
N LYS A 181 -16.35 7.99 2.48
CA LYS A 181 -16.38 6.65 1.86
C LYS A 181 -15.19 6.39 0.94
N GLY A 182 -14.59 7.44 0.40
CA GLY A 182 -13.41 7.36 -0.47
C GLY A 182 -12.09 7.17 0.29
N PHE A 183 -12.07 7.18 1.63
CA PHE A 183 -10.87 6.91 2.43
C PHE A 183 -10.78 5.43 2.76
N ALA A 184 -9.58 4.84 2.57
CA ALA A 184 -9.34 3.43 2.79
C ALA A 184 -7.92 3.17 3.33
N VAL A 185 -7.51 1.91 3.40
CA VAL A 185 -6.24 1.47 4.00
C VAL A 185 -5.26 1.04 2.93
N HIS A 186 -4.03 1.54 3.05
CA HIS A 186 -2.82 0.96 2.48
C HIS A 186 -2.02 0.33 3.61
N LEU A 187 -1.82 -0.99 3.55
CA LEU A 187 -1.16 -1.71 4.62
C LEU A 187 0.30 -2.00 4.28
N ASP A 188 1.21 -1.47 5.08
CA ASP A 188 2.60 -1.89 5.13
C ASP A 188 2.91 -2.44 6.53
N VAL A 189 3.09 -3.74 6.61
CA VAL A 189 3.34 -4.39 7.91
C VAL A 189 4.75 -4.15 8.42
N CYS A 190 5.73 -3.94 7.51
CA CYS A 190 7.10 -3.63 7.91
C CYS A 190 7.18 -2.29 8.61
N ASN A 191 6.50 -1.26 8.06
CA ASN A 191 6.46 0.06 8.67
C ASN A 191 5.73 0.07 10.04
N ALA A 192 4.84 -0.89 10.29
CA ALA A 192 4.19 -1.05 11.58
C ALA A 192 5.10 -1.69 12.65
N VAL A 193 6.19 -2.36 12.25
CA VAL A 193 7.18 -2.97 13.14
C VAL A 193 8.19 -1.92 13.59
N ASN A 194 7.99 -1.36 14.77
CA ASN A 194 8.84 -0.29 15.33
C ASN A 194 9.36 -0.58 16.75
N SER A 195 9.33 -1.84 17.17
CA SER A 195 9.87 -2.28 18.45
C SER A 195 10.29 -3.75 18.39
N PRO A 196 11.21 -4.20 19.28
CA PRO A 196 11.59 -5.61 19.40
C PRO A 196 10.40 -6.54 19.64
N GLU A 197 9.44 -6.13 20.47
CA GLU A 197 8.24 -6.89 20.73
C GLU A 197 7.45 -7.18 19.45
N LYS A 198 7.20 -6.14 18.65
CA LYS A 198 6.49 -6.28 17.35
C LYS A 198 7.31 -7.08 16.34
N PHE A 199 8.63 -6.93 16.33
CA PHE A 199 9.51 -7.66 15.43
C PHE A 199 9.45 -9.16 15.68
N TYR A 200 9.58 -9.59 16.95
CA TYR A 200 9.52 -11.01 17.30
C TYR A 200 8.10 -11.60 17.28
N ASN A 201 7.08 -10.76 17.41
CA ASN A 201 5.67 -11.16 17.39
C ASN A 201 4.93 -10.61 16.15
N ASN A 202 5.63 -10.44 15.00
CA ASN A 202 5.04 -9.81 13.84
C ASN A 202 3.86 -10.58 13.26
N ALA A 203 3.81 -11.91 13.37
CA ALA A 203 2.63 -12.70 13.00
C ALA A 203 1.36 -12.26 13.75
N ALA A 204 1.46 -11.97 15.04
CA ALA A 204 0.34 -11.47 15.84
C ALA A 204 -0.06 -10.05 15.40
N LEU A 205 0.92 -9.17 15.14
CA LEU A 205 0.68 -7.82 14.60
C LEU A 205 -0.02 -7.87 13.24
N ILE A 206 0.45 -8.74 12.32
CA ILE A 206 -0.18 -8.97 11.02
C ILE A 206 -1.63 -9.41 11.19
N GLY A 207 -1.87 -10.41 12.04
CA GLY A 207 -3.22 -10.88 12.35
C GLY A 207 -4.12 -9.77 12.91
N GLU A 208 -3.58 -8.89 13.76
CA GLU A 208 -4.29 -7.72 14.27
C GLU A 208 -4.65 -6.72 13.15
N CYS A 209 -3.69 -6.41 12.25
CA CYS A 209 -3.93 -5.54 11.10
C CYS A 209 -5.09 -6.06 10.25
N PHE A 210 -5.06 -7.31 9.84
CA PHE A 210 -6.13 -7.88 9.01
C PHE A 210 -7.47 -7.96 9.73
N ARG A 211 -7.47 -8.33 11.01
CA ARG A 211 -8.71 -8.38 11.81
C ARG A 211 -9.38 -7.01 11.96
N LYS A 212 -8.59 -5.96 12.19
CA LYS A 212 -9.09 -4.60 12.41
C LYS A 212 -9.34 -3.84 11.11
N LEU A 213 -8.44 -3.95 10.15
CA LEU A 213 -8.42 -3.11 8.95
C LEU A 213 -8.92 -3.84 7.69
N GLY A 214 -9.03 -5.17 7.71
CA GLY A 214 -9.35 -6.00 6.54
C GLY A 214 -10.43 -5.45 5.61
N PRO A 215 -11.61 -5.01 6.10
CA PRO A 215 -12.68 -4.47 5.24
C PRO A 215 -12.28 -3.22 4.46
N PHE A 216 -11.25 -2.51 4.91
CA PHE A 216 -10.83 -1.23 4.35
C PHE A 216 -9.58 -1.34 3.47
N ILE A 217 -8.81 -2.44 3.52
CA ILE A 217 -7.55 -2.59 2.79
C ILE A 217 -7.80 -2.60 1.28
N LYS A 218 -7.05 -1.77 0.53
CA LYS A 218 -7.12 -1.66 -0.93
C LYS A 218 -5.83 -2.03 -1.64
N SER A 219 -4.68 -1.87 -0.98
CA SER A 219 -3.37 -2.31 -1.43
C SER A 219 -2.46 -2.58 -0.24
N CYS A 220 -1.42 -3.38 -0.46
CA CYS A 220 -0.42 -3.70 0.55
C CYS A 220 0.98 -3.64 -0.06
N HIS A 221 1.98 -3.26 0.75
CA HIS A 221 3.39 -3.42 0.37
C HIS A 221 3.99 -4.71 0.92
N ALA A 222 4.87 -5.30 0.14
CA ALA A 222 5.68 -6.46 0.48
C ALA A 222 7.13 -6.04 0.67
N LYS A 223 7.55 -5.96 1.91
CA LYS A 223 8.93 -5.72 2.37
C LYS A 223 9.31 -6.78 3.39
N ASP A 224 10.57 -6.85 3.75
CA ASP A 224 11.03 -7.70 4.86
C ASP A 224 12.02 -6.93 5.71
N LEU A 225 12.17 -7.32 6.96
CA LEU A 225 13.00 -6.64 7.94
C LEU A 225 14.01 -7.59 8.58
N GLU A 226 15.24 -7.11 8.71
CA GLU A 226 16.29 -7.71 9.51
C GLU A 226 16.68 -6.77 10.65
N TRP A 227 17.05 -7.34 11.80
CA TRP A 227 17.62 -6.60 12.90
C TRP A 227 19.13 -6.57 12.78
N ILE A 228 19.69 -5.39 12.58
CA ILE A 228 21.14 -5.19 12.69
C ILE A 228 21.53 -5.20 14.16
N VAL A 229 22.45 -6.11 14.51
CA VAL A 229 22.91 -6.29 15.89
C VAL A 229 23.78 -5.11 16.31
N GLU A 230 23.16 -4.14 16.96
CA GLU A 230 23.77 -2.94 17.54
C GLU A 230 23.23 -2.72 18.95
N LEU A 231 23.83 -1.78 19.70
CA LEU A 231 23.36 -1.44 21.04
C LEU A 231 21.93 -0.88 21.04
N ASN A 232 21.61 -0.04 20.05
CA ASN A 232 20.27 0.50 19.83
C ASN A 232 19.48 -0.38 18.86
N VAL A 233 18.16 -0.33 18.97
CA VAL A 233 17.26 -1.04 18.04
C VAL A 233 17.39 -0.44 16.64
N HIS A 234 17.83 -1.25 15.69
CA HIS A 234 18.01 -0.84 14.30
C HIS A 234 17.50 -1.93 13.37
N PHE A 235 16.35 -1.68 12.74
CA PHE A 235 15.79 -2.52 11.68
C PHE A 235 16.18 -1.95 10.31
N VAL A 236 16.49 -2.86 9.38
CA VAL A 236 16.72 -2.51 7.97
C VAL A 236 15.82 -3.32 7.07
N GLU A 237 15.42 -2.71 5.96
CA GLU A 237 14.69 -3.42 4.92
C GLU A 237 15.62 -4.34 4.15
N VAL A 238 15.14 -5.57 3.92
CA VAL A 238 15.82 -6.60 3.14
C VAL A 238 14.87 -7.22 2.12
N ILE A 239 15.41 -8.03 1.21
CA ILE A 239 14.61 -8.76 0.22
C ILE A 239 13.66 -9.72 0.95
N PRO A 240 12.36 -9.80 0.58
CA PRO A 240 11.43 -10.77 1.14
C PRO A 240 12.00 -12.20 1.18
N GLY A 241 11.97 -12.81 2.36
CA GLY A 241 12.58 -14.11 2.65
C GLY A 241 14.02 -14.04 3.17
N LYS A 242 14.61 -12.85 3.29
CA LYS A 242 15.90 -12.66 3.95
C LYS A 242 15.77 -12.08 5.36
N GLY A 243 14.61 -11.58 5.72
CA GLY A 243 14.27 -11.05 7.03
C GLY A 243 13.40 -12.01 7.85
N GLN A 244 12.59 -11.44 8.72
CA GLN A 244 11.79 -12.19 9.69
C GLN A 244 10.29 -11.88 9.65
N ILE A 245 9.79 -11.19 8.64
CA ILE A 245 8.35 -10.98 8.47
C ILE A 245 7.67 -12.32 8.16
N ASP A 246 6.64 -12.65 8.93
CA ASP A 246 5.86 -13.87 8.74
C ASP A 246 4.96 -13.77 7.51
N TYR A 247 5.50 -14.13 6.35
CA TYR A 247 4.77 -14.15 5.10
C TYR A 247 3.64 -15.18 5.06
N ARG A 248 3.69 -16.24 5.90
CA ARG A 248 2.56 -17.17 6.00
C ARG A 248 1.36 -16.47 6.64
N ALA A 249 1.57 -15.77 7.75
CA ALA A 249 0.53 -14.96 8.39
C ALA A 249 0.02 -13.85 7.45
N TYR A 250 0.93 -13.20 6.69
CA TYR A 250 0.57 -12.15 5.75
C TYR A 250 -0.34 -12.68 4.63
N LEU A 251 0.07 -13.75 3.95
CA LEU A 251 -0.70 -14.34 2.85
C LEU A 251 -2.02 -14.97 3.33
N MET A 252 -2.05 -15.55 4.53
CA MET A 252 -3.30 -16.01 5.14
C MET A 252 -4.26 -14.84 5.41
N GLY A 253 -3.75 -13.72 5.89
CA GLY A 253 -4.54 -12.49 6.08
C GLY A 253 -5.13 -11.98 4.77
N LEU A 254 -4.31 -11.88 3.70
CA LEU A 254 -4.76 -11.49 2.36
C LEU A 254 -5.82 -12.43 1.80
N ARG A 255 -5.61 -13.74 1.93
CA ARG A 255 -6.54 -14.77 1.46
C ARG A 255 -7.90 -14.70 2.16
N ALA A 256 -7.94 -14.26 3.42
CA ALA A 256 -9.17 -14.14 4.21
C ALA A 256 -9.98 -12.89 3.87
N LEU A 257 -9.46 -11.97 3.05
CA LEU A 257 -10.18 -10.75 2.66
C LEU A 257 -11.37 -11.08 1.73
N PRO A 258 -12.44 -10.27 1.77
CA PRO A 258 -13.65 -10.50 0.97
C PRO A 258 -13.43 -10.37 -0.54
N SER A 259 -12.34 -9.72 -0.95
CA SER A 259 -11.92 -9.57 -2.35
C SER A 259 -10.40 -9.53 -2.45
N PRO A 260 -9.81 -9.97 -3.59
CA PRO A 260 -8.36 -9.91 -3.79
C PRO A 260 -7.82 -8.49 -3.69
N VAL A 261 -6.78 -8.32 -2.89
CA VAL A 261 -6.05 -7.06 -2.68
C VAL A 261 -4.63 -7.22 -3.22
N PRO A 262 -4.12 -6.24 -3.99
CA PRO A 262 -2.74 -6.27 -4.47
C PRO A 262 -1.72 -6.28 -3.32
N LEU A 263 -0.68 -7.10 -3.48
CA LEU A 263 0.54 -7.11 -2.68
C LEU A 263 1.69 -6.66 -3.58
N MET A 264 2.25 -5.49 -3.31
CA MET A 264 3.23 -4.84 -4.16
C MET A 264 4.63 -4.90 -3.54
N LEU A 265 5.57 -5.54 -4.21
CA LEU A 265 6.99 -5.51 -3.82
C LEU A 265 7.54 -4.09 -3.97
N GLU A 266 8.28 -3.62 -2.96
CA GLU A 266 8.79 -2.26 -2.87
C GLU A 266 10.23 -2.19 -2.35
N HIS A 267 10.89 -1.05 -2.60
CA HIS A 267 12.20 -0.64 -2.06
C HIS A 267 13.40 -1.56 -2.40
N LEU A 268 13.26 -2.47 -3.36
CA LEU A 268 14.38 -3.24 -3.87
C LEU A 268 15.13 -2.46 -4.96
N LYS A 269 16.40 -2.80 -5.21
CA LYS A 269 17.28 -1.99 -6.03
C LYS A 269 17.37 -2.47 -7.48
N THR A 270 17.19 -3.76 -7.72
CA THR A 270 17.44 -4.37 -9.02
C THR A 270 16.30 -5.33 -9.43
N ALA A 271 16.17 -5.56 -10.73
CA ALA A 271 15.22 -6.56 -11.24
C ALA A 271 15.45 -7.96 -10.64
N ALA A 272 16.71 -8.32 -10.38
CA ALA A 272 17.05 -9.61 -9.76
C ALA A 272 16.57 -9.70 -8.32
N GLU A 273 16.67 -8.63 -7.52
CA GLU A 273 16.14 -8.60 -6.15
C GLU A 273 14.62 -8.68 -6.13
N TYR A 274 13.93 -7.98 -7.04
CA TYR A 274 12.47 -8.09 -7.19
C TYR A 274 12.06 -9.51 -7.58
N GLN A 275 12.79 -10.15 -8.50
CA GLN A 275 12.52 -11.54 -8.87
C GLN A 275 12.73 -12.49 -7.70
N GLN A 276 13.79 -12.28 -6.90
CA GLN A 276 14.05 -13.09 -5.71
C GLN A 276 12.92 -12.97 -4.68
N GLY A 277 12.46 -11.75 -4.38
CA GLY A 277 11.34 -11.52 -3.49
C GLY A 277 10.02 -12.11 -4.02
N PHE A 278 9.77 -11.97 -5.33
CA PHE A 278 8.62 -12.59 -5.99
C PHE A 278 8.64 -14.11 -5.86
N ASP A 279 9.77 -14.76 -6.15
CA ASP A 279 9.90 -16.22 -6.11
C ASP A 279 9.70 -16.75 -4.69
N TYR A 280 10.21 -16.04 -3.67
CA TYR A 280 9.97 -16.37 -2.27
C TYR A 280 8.47 -16.32 -1.92
N ILE A 281 7.80 -15.19 -2.20
CA ILE A 281 6.37 -15.03 -1.90
C ILE A 281 5.54 -16.06 -2.64
N LYS A 282 5.85 -16.32 -3.91
CA LYS A 282 5.22 -17.38 -4.72
C LYS A 282 5.40 -18.76 -4.08
N GLY A 283 6.59 -19.05 -3.55
CA GLY A 283 6.87 -20.29 -2.83
C GLY A 283 5.97 -20.47 -1.60
N VAL A 284 5.89 -19.43 -0.74
CA VAL A 284 5.00 -19.44 0.43
C VAL A 284 3.53 -19.57 0.02
N ALA A 285 3.11 -18.89 -1.05
CA ALA A 285 1.75 -18.99 -1.56
C ALA A 285 1.41 -20.42 -2.04
N ALA A 286 2.37 -21.09 -2.71
CA ALA A 286 2.22 -22.48 -3.13
C ALA A 286 2.06 -23.45 -1.96
N GLU A 287 2.85 -23.30 -0.89
CA GLU A 287 2.71 -24.08 0.36
C GLU A 287 1.33 -23.89 1.01
N LEU A 288 0.75 -22.71 0.89
CA LEU A 288 -0.57 -22.39 1.41
C LEU A 288 -1.72 -22.78 0.48
N ASN A 289 -1.44 -23.35 -0.72
CA ASN A 289 -2.43 -23.55 -1.77
C ASN A 289 -3.20 -22.26 -2.10
N TYR A 290 -2.50 -21.13 -2.15
CA TYR A 290 -3.04 -19.82 -2.52
C TYR A 290 -2.55 -19.47 -3.94
N PRO A 291 -3.36 -19.69 -4.98
CA PRO A 291 -2.90 -19.52 -6.36
C PRO A 291 -2.61 -18.05 -6.67
N LEU A 292 -1.63 -17.79 -7.56
CA LEU A 292 -1.44 -16.49 -8.18
C LEU A 292 -2.49 -16.23 -9.25
N ALA A 293 -2.87 -14.95 -9.44
CA ALA A 293 -3.87 -14.51 -10.44
C ALA A 293 -3.30 -14.45 -11.87
#